data_4ce66c4857572e5817a6326f3a5ee28b
#
_entry.id   4ce66c4857572e5817a6326f3a5ee28b
#
_cell.length_a   1.000
_cell.length_b   1.000
_cell.length_c   1.000
_cell.angle_alpha   90.00
_cell.angle_beta   90.00
_cell.angle_gamma   90.00
#
_symmetry.space_group_name_H-M   'P 1'
#
loop_
_entity.id
_entity.type
_entity.pdbx_description
1 polymer ?
#
loop_
_entity_poly.entity_id
_entity_poly.type
_entity_poly.pdbx_seq_one_letter_code
_entity_poly.pdbx_strand_id
1 'polypeptide(L)'
;MADDQAAASVAVTVQLTEEQTQALAAGRPVDIVVRLTSDASAACGGSPVGTRAAAMEPSRDDGTSYDWQESVGEPSSMTGEPSGTAWRRAVVSLDSTLPEAETLFRSAIVSLDAIPGNQVEGISPLYHVSNFDGPDAMAAVVQLHTRLDARSLIGALGTIEEAHADQIDLDLVDMEGVSSNEPDCRVPWPSAAQRAQVLAPWFDMDPDARLGGDPVSFLLAMAPDTGRVGVLSDDWILGGER
;
A
#
# COMPACT_ATOMS: atom_id res chain seq x y z
N MET A 1 39.19 10.47 5.94
CA MET A 1 38.14 11.21 6.67
C MET A 1 36.94 10.30 6.58
N ALA A 2 36.65 9.61 7.66
CA ALA A 2 35.48 8.72 7.74
C ALA A 2 34.32 9.58 8.26
N ASP A 3 33.27 9.69 7.46
CA ASP A 3 32.00 10.25 7.90
C ASP A 3 31.34 9.25 8.88
N ASP A 4 31.30 9.67 10.12
CA ASP A 4 30.59 8.99 11.21
C ASP A 4 29.10 9.34 11.08
N GLN A 5 28.34 8.54 10.35
CA GLN A 5 26.89 8.65 10.30
C GLN A 5 26.33 8.07 11.60
N ALA A 6 26.03 8.95 12.54
CA ALA A 6 25.37 8.60 13.79
C ALA A 6 23.99 7.98 13.50
N ALA A 7 23.85 6.70 13.73
CA ALA A 7 22.56 6.01 13.67
C ALA A 7 21.64 6.58 14.76
N ALA A 8 20.53 7.18 14.34
CA ALA A 8 19.48 7.64 15.25
C ALA A 8 18.75 6.42 15.81
N SER A 9 18.91 6.16 17.12
CA SER A 9 18.14 5.13 17.81
C SER A 9 16.87 5.73 18.40
N VAL A 10 15.72 5.16 18.10
CA VAL A 10 14.43 5.51 18.70
C VAL A 10 14.16 4.54 19.84
N ALA A 11 14.06 5.03 21.08
CA ALA A 11 13.65 4.24 22.22
C ALA A 11 12.14 4.37 22.41
N VAL A 12 11.41 3.26 22.31
CA VAL A 12 9.97 3.21 22.55
C VAL A 12 9.73 2.64 23.96
N THR A 13 9.12 3.43 24.85
CA THR A 13 8.71 2.97 26.17
C THR A 13 7.22 2.67 26.15
N VAL A 14 6.86 1.40 26.33
CA VAL A 14 5.47 0.96 26.37
C VAL A 14 5.02 0.84 27.83
N GLN A 15 3.95 1.55 28.21
CA GLN A 15 3.30 1.38 29.50
C GLN A 15 2.13 0.43 29.35
N LEU A 16 2.20 -0.71 30.03
CA LEU A 16 1.14 -1.70 30.06
C LEU A 16 0.13 -1.38 31.17
N THR A 17 -1.14 -1.62 30.90
CA THR A 17 -2.18 -1.59 31.94
C THR A 17 -2.02 -2.78 32.89
N GLU A 18 -2.62 -2.70 34.08
CA GLU A 18 -2.54 -3.79 35.05
C GLU A 18 -3.14 -5.11 34.52
N GLU A 19 -4.20 -5.02 33.71
CA GLU A 19 -4.84 -6.15 33.05
C GLU A 19 -3.92 -6.78 31.99
N GLN A 20 -3.22 -5.96 31.18
CA GLN A 20 -2.24 -6.41 30.21
C GLN A 20 -1.03 -7.07 30.88
N THR A 21 -0.58 -6.54 32.01
CA THR A 21 0.51 -7.12 32.79
C THR A 21 0.13 -8.49 33.34
N GLN A 22 -1.10 -8.65 33.84
CA GLN A 22 -1.61 -9.93 34.34
C GLN A 22 -1.80 -10.94 33.21
N ALA A 23 -2.24 -10.49 32.02
CA ALA A 23 -2.38 -11.36 30.86
C ALA A 23 -1.02 -11.90 30.41
N LEU A 24 0.01 -11.06 30.34
CA LEU A 24 1.39 -11.44 30.03
C LEU A 24 1.97 -12.42 31.06
N ALA A 25 1.76 -12.16 32.35
CA ALA A 25 2.18 -13.06 33.42
C ALA A 25 1.48 -14.43 33.36
N ALA A 26 0.27 -14.49 32.81
CA ALA A 26 -0.48 -15.72 32.57
C ALA A 26 -0.17 -16.40 31.22
N GLY A 27 0.81 -15.90 30.46
CA GLY A 27 1.20 -16.45 29.14
C GLY A 27 0.14 -16.23 28.05
N ARG A 28 -0.76 -15.26 28.22
CA ARG A 28 -1.76 -14.89 27.21
C ARG A 28 -1.25 -13.78 26.30
N PRO A 29 -1.57 -13.78 25.01
CA PRO A 29 -1.19 -12.71 24.09
C PRO A 29 -1.83 -11.38 24.52
N VAL A 30 -1.08 -10.27 24.33
CA VAL A 30 -1.53 -8.91 24.63
C VAL A 30 -1.27 -8.06 23.41
N ASP A 31 -2.31 -7.42 22.90
CA ASP A 31 -2.19 -6.47 21.79
C ASP A 31 -1.67 -5.12 22.29
N ILE A 32 -0.56 -4.66 21.69
CA ILE A 32 0.04 -3.36 22.00
C ILE A 32 -0.02 -2.51 20.74
N VAL A 33 -0.81 -1.43 20.77
CA VAL A 33 -0.88 -0.47 19.66
C VAL A 33 0.12 0.66 19.93
N VAL A 34 1.22 0.70 19.19
CA VAL A 34 2.20 1.78 19.24
C VAL A 34 1.83 2.82 18.17
N ARG A 35 1.49 4.04 18.59
CA ARG A 35 1.29 5.17 17.68
C ARG A 35 2.51 6.07 17.75
N LEU A 36 3.27 6.13 16.66
CA LEU A 36 4.36 7.09 16.51
C LEU A 36 3.77 8.41 15.99
N THR A 37 3.78 9.44 16.83
CA THR A 37 3.46 10.81 16.42
C THR A 37 4.78 11.56 16.27
N SER A 38 5.14 11.95 15.05
CA SER A 38 6.25 12.87 14.83
C SER A 38 5.75 14.29 15.09
N ASP A 39 6.10 14.89 16.22
CA ASP A 39 5.96 16.32 16.45
C ASP A 39 7.02 17.07 15.63
N ALA A 40 6.71 17.33 14.36
CA ALA A 40 7.46 18.27 13.54
C ALA A 40 6.90 19.69 13.73
N SER A 41 6.92 20.20 14.95
CA SER A 41 6.59 21.60 15.24
C SER A 41 7.45 22.15 16.38
N ALA A 42 8.72 22.41 16.05
CA ALA A 42 9.54 23.30 16.88
C ALA A 42 10.66 23.89 16.01
N ALA A 43 10.41 25.00 15.37
CA ALA A 43 11.32 26.12 15.19
C ALA A 43 10.82 27.12 14.12
N CYS A 44 9.95 28.05 14.50
CA CYS A 44 10.01 29.42 13.97
C CYS A 44 9.37 30.33 15.00
N GLY A 45 10.20 31.04 15.74
CA GLY A 45 9.79 32.10 16.66
C GLY A 45 9.27 33.31 15.91
N GLY A 46 8.15 33.87 16.37
CA GLY A 46 7.58 35.12 15.92
C GLY A 46 6.57 35.56 16.94
N SER A 47 6.95 36.58 17.74
CA SER A 47 6.19 37.19 18.83
C SER A 47 4.82 37.73 18.42
N PRO A 48 3.86 37.79 19.35
CA PRO A 48 2.51 38.24 19.08
C PRO A 48 2.42 39.77 19.22
N VAL A 49 1.79 40.39 18.23
CA VAL A 49 1.28 41.77 18.38
C VAL A 49 -0.24 41.63 18.47
N GLY A 50 -0.74 42.03 19.62
CA GLY A 50 -2.16 42.12 19.89
C GLY A 50 -2.79 43.36 19.24
N THR A 51 -4.08 43.28 18.95
CA THR A 51 -4.99 44.44 19.09
C THR A 51 -6.46 43.97 19.00
N ARG A 52 -7.13 43.93 20.12
CA ARG A 52 -8.31 44.71 20.47
C ARG A 52 -9.60 44.51 19.65
N ALA A 53 -10.57 44.00 20.41
CA ALA A 53 -12.00 43.96 20.08
C ALA A 53 -12.60 45.34 19.83
N ALA A 54 -13.52 45.40 18.90
CA ALA A 54 -14.57 46.41 18.84
C ALA A 54 -15.88 45.74 18.42
N ALA A 55 -16.81 45.71 19.34
CA ALA A 55 -18.20 45.39 19.12
C ALA A 55 -18.88 46.55 18.42
N MET A 56 -19.80 46.25 17.49
CA MET A 56 -20.81 47.20 17.03
C MET A 56 -22.10 46.48 16.68
N GLU A 57 -23.16 46.83 17.38
CA GLU A 57 -24.54 46.34 17.23
C GLU A 57 -25.27 47.00 16.05
N PRO A 58 -26.55 46.62 15.78
CA PRO A 58 -27.10 46.59 14.45
C PRO A 58 -27.93 47.85 14.11
N SER A 59 -28.02 48.16 12.83
CA SER A 59 -29.01 49.15 12.35
C SER A 59 -30.02 48.50 11.42
N ARG A 60 -31.27 48.86 11.70
CA ARG A 60 -32.51 48.50 11.04
C ARG A 60 -32.69 49.20 9.68
N ASP A 61 -33.47 48.52 8.87
CA ASP A 61 -34.48 49.03 7.93
C ASP A 61 -34.03 49.70 6.63
N ASP A 62 -34.25 49.03 5.50
CA ASP A 62 -35.19 49.61 4.50
C ASP A 62 -35.65 48.54 3.49
N GLY A 63 -36.96 48.59 3.23
CA GLY A 63 -37.64 47.66 2.37
C GLY A 63 -37.46 47.96 0.90
N THR A 64 -37.17 46.91 0.15
CA THR A 64 -37.53 46.84 -1.28
C THR A 64 -37.88 45.40 -1.63
N SER A 65 -39.15 45.23 -1.97
CA SER A 65 -39.72 44.01 -2.52
C SER A 65 -39.12 43.73 -3.89
N TYR A 66 -38.44 42.59 -4.05
CA TYR A 66 -38.18 42.00 -5.35
C TYR A 66 -38.89 40.66 -5.50
N ASP A 67 -39.68 40.62 -6.54
CA ASP A 67 -40.44 39.54 -7.09
C ASP A 67 -39.59 38.29 -7.33
N TRP A 68 -39.90 37.18 -6.66
CA TRP A 68 -39.26 35.89 -6.87
C TRP A 68 -40.06 35.07 -7.86
N GLN A 69 -39.65 35.12 -9.13
CA GLN A 69 -40.09 34.09 -10.07
C GLN A 69 -39.44 32.75 -9.66
N GLU A 70 -40.33 31.81 -9.35
CA GLU A 70 -40.00 30.40 -9.16
C GLU A 70 -39.31 29.83 -10.40
N SER A 71 -37.99 29.68 -10.32
CA SER A 71 -37.28 28.70 -11.12
C SER A 71 -37.19 27.41 -10.28
N VAL A 72 -38.07 26.48 -10.60
CA VAL A 72 -38.00 25.11 -10.09
C VAL A 72 -36.77 24.47 -10.72
N GLY A 73 -35.60 24.67 -10.11
CA GLY A 73 -34.40 23.89 -10.32
C GLY A 73 -34.46 22.68 -9.39
N GLU A 74 -34.46 21.51 -9.98
CA GLU A 74 -34.36 20.25 -9.24
C GLU A 74 -33.21 20.31 -8.24
N PRO A 75 -33.39 19.79 -7.01
CA PRO A 75 -32.28 19.70 -6.06
C PRO A 75 -31.29 18.64 -6.59
N SER A 76 -30.19 19.12 -7.17
CA SER A 76 -28.99 18.29 -7.33
C SER A 76 -28.66 17.73 -5.95
N SER A 77 -28.93 16.48 -5.79
CA SER A 77 -28.56 15.71 -4.60
C SER A 77 -27.04 15.71 -4.44
N MET A 78 -26.53 16.74 -3.76
CA MET A 78 -25.21 16.69 -3.15
C MET A 78 -25.30 15.84 -1.89
N THR A 79 -25.52 14.55 -2.05
CA THR A 79 -25.09 13.58 -1.06
C THR A 79 -23.60 13.45 -1.22
N GLY A 80 -22.85 14.35 -0.56
CA GLY A 80 -21.47 14.12 -0.25
C GLY A 80 -21.41 12.93 0.70
N GLU A 81 -21.36 11.73 0.16
CA GLU A 81 -20.90 10.58 0.92
C GLU A 81 -19.47 10.87 1.40
N PRO A 82 -19.13 10.58 2.66
CA PRO A 82 -17.75 10.65 3.09
C PRO A 82 -16.97 9.74 2.15
N SER A 83 -15.91 10.27 1.55
CA SER A 83 -15.03 9.59 0.61
C SER A 83 -14.35 8.39 1.29
N GLY A 84 -15.12 7.34 1.57
CA GLY A 84 -14.61 6.02 1.76
C GLY A 84 -14.14 5.57 0.39
N THR A 85 -12.84 5.47 0.20
CA THR A 85 -12.26 5.03 -1.07
C THR A 85 -12.96 3.76 -1.51
N ALA A 86 -13.50 3.77 -2.73
CA ALA A 86 -14.15 2.60 -3.32
C ALA A 86 -13.12 1.46 -3.35
N TRP A 87 -13.59 0.22 -3.21
CA TRP A 87 -12.76 -0.95 -3.41
C TRP A 87 -12.18 -0.93 -4.83
N ARG A 88 -10.90 -1.23 -4.95
CA ARG A 88 -10.16 -1.30 -6.20
C ARG A 88 -9.34 -2.57 -6.22
N ARG A 89 -9.22 -3.18 -7.39
CA ARG A 89 -8.28 -4.27 -7.59
C ARG A 89 -6.87 -3.68 -7.69
N ALA A 90 -5.92 -4.30 -6.99
CA ALA A 90 -4.49 -3.98 -7.07
C ALA A 90 -3.71 -5.27 -7.26
N VAL A 91 -2.59 -5.19 -7.95
CA VAL A 91 -1.69 -6.32 -8.22
C VAL A 91 -0.32 -5.97 -7.66
N VAL A 92 0.22 -6.86 -6.83
CA VAL A 92 1.51 -6.72 -6.17
C VAL A 92 2.41 -7.89 -6.59
N SER A 93 3.63 -7.59 -7.03
CA SER A 93 4.67 -8.60 -7.23
C SER A 93 5.48 -8.80 -5.96
N LEU A 94 5.94 -10.00 -5.75
CA LEU A 94 6.85 -10.40 -4.68
C LEU A 94 8.05 -11.07 -5.31
N ASP A 95 9.26 -10.66 -4.92
CA ASP A 95 10.47 -11.39 -5.29
C ASP A 95 11.50 -11.43 -4.16
N SER A 96 12.34 -12.47 -4.18
CA SER A 96 13.45 -12.66 -3.25
C SER A 96 14.47 -13.64 -3.81
N THR A 97 15.74 -13.39 -3.53
CA THR A 97 16.86 -14.28 -3.87
C THR A 97 17.24 -15.25 -2.74
N LEU A 98 16.48 -15.25 -1.65
CA LEU A 98 16.78 -16.09 -0.49
C LEU A 98 16.16 -17.49 -0.64
N PRO A 99 16.82 -18.53 -0.12
CA PRO A 99 16.29 -19.90 -0.16
C PRO A 99 14.94 -20.05 0.58
N GLU A 100 14.70 -19.23 1.61
CA GLU A 100 13.49 -19.20 2.41
C GLU A 100 12.38 -18.28 1.87
N ALA A 101 12.51 -17.77 0.64
CA ALA A 101 11.57 -16.83 0.01
C ALA A 101 10.11 -17.27 0.13
N GLU A 102 9.81 -18.56 -0.03
CA GLU A 102 8.47 -19.12 0.12
C GLU A 102 7.86 -18.81 1.50
N THR A 103 8.64 -18.94 2.57
CA THR A 103 8.19 -18.64 3.94
C THR A 103 8.02 -17.13 4.16
N LEU A 104 8.93 -16.33 3.62
CA LEU A 104 8.87 -14.87 3.67
C LEU A 104 7.64 -14.34 2.93
N PHE A 105 7.36 -14.87 1.74
CA PHE A 105 6.18 -14.49 0.95
C PHE A 105 4.87 -14.81 1.67
N ARG A 106 4.75 -15.99 2.29
CA ARG A 106 3.55 -16.31 3.11
C ARG A 106 3.36 -15.31 4.24
N SER A 107 4.45 -14.95 4.95
CA SER A 107 4.41 -13.95 6.02
C SER A 107 3.99 -12.56 5.49
N ALA A 108 4.53 -12.15 4.35
CA ALA A 108 4.19 -10.88 3.71
C ALA A 108 2.72 -10.83 3.26
N ILE A 109 2.21 -11.93 2.68
CA ILE A 109 0.80 -12.04 2.26
C ILE A 109 -0.15 -11.94 3.46
N VAL A 110 0.17 -12.61 4.57
CA VAL A 110 -0.60 -12.47 5.81
C VAL A 110 -0.59 -11.03 6.31
N SER A 111 0.56 -10.37 6.23
CA SER A 111 0.68 -8.95 6.62
C SER A 111 -0.13 -8.03 5.71
N LEU A 112 -0.15 -8.28 4.40
CA LEU A 112 -0.96 -7.55 3.43
C LEU A 112 -2.46 -7.68 3.68
N ASP A 113 -2.92 -8.89 3.97
CA ASP A 113 -4.34 -9.18 4.25
C ASP A 113 -4.79 -8.60 5.60
N ALA A 114 -3.87 -8.48 6.55
CA ALA A 114 -4.13 -7.89 7.87
C ALA A 114 -4.27 -6.35 7.85
N ILE A 115 -3.90 -5.67 6.76
CA ILE A 115 -4.03 -4.22 6.65
C ILE A 115 -5.52 -3.85 6.54
N PRO A 116 -6.05 -2.96 7.42
CA PRO A 116 -7.44 -2.52 7.32
C PRO A 116 -7.76 -1.91 5.95
N GLY A 117 -8.73 -2.47 5.27
CA GLY A 117 -9.12 -2.05 3.92
C GLY A 117 -8.42 -2.81 2.80
N ASN A 118 -7.63 -3.82 3.10
CA ASN A 118 -7.13 -4.80 2.15
C ASN A 118 -7.86 -6.13 2.29
N GLN A 119 -7.90 -6.88 1.22
CA GLN A 119 -8.35 -8.26 1.14
C GLN A 119 -7.58 -8.96 0.02
N VAL A 120 -6.87 -10.04 0.34
CA VAL A 120 -6.21 -10.89 -0.66
C VAL A 120 -7.26 -11.72 -1.38
N GLU A 121 -7.29 -11.66 -2.71
CA GLU A 121 -8.24 -12.39 -3.55
C GLU A 121 -7.62 -13.52 -4.34
N GLY A 122 -6.36 -13.32 -4.79
CA GLY A 122 -5.66 -14.28 -5.61
C GLY A 122 -4.18 -14.31 -5.28
N ILE A 123 -3.60 -15.49 -5.36
CA ILE A 123 -2.17 -15.74 -5.18
C ILE A 123 -1.74 -16.65 -6.33
N SER A 124 -0.69 -16.24 -7.04
CA SER A 124 -0.17 -17.02 -8.17
C SER A 124 0.59 -18.27 -7.73
N PRO A 125 0.86 -19.20 -8.63
CA PRO A 125 1.95 -20.15 -8.47
C PRO A 125 3.26 -19.46 -8.12
N LEU A 126 4.15 -20.17 -7.42
CA LEU A 126 5.52 -19.72 -7.15
C LEU A 126 6.39 -20.01 -8.39
N TYR A 127 7.16 -19.03 -8.81
CA TYR A 127 8.06 -19.11 -9.94
C TYR A 127 9.52 -19.05 -9.52
N HIS A 128 10.33 -19.82 -10.23
CA HIS A 128 11.77 -19.70 -10.22
C HIS A 128 12.20 -18.74 -11.32
N VAL A 129 13.15 -17.86 -11.02
CA VAL A 129 13.71 -16.86 -11.93
C VAL A 129 15.21 -17.04 -12.00
N SER A 130 15.72 -17.44 -13.16
CA SER A 130 17.16 -17.61 -13.37
C SER A 130 17.86 -16.28 -13.63
N ASN A 131 18.87 -15.96 -12.83
CA ASN A 131 19.74 -14.82 -13.00
C ASN A 131 21.12 -15.25 -13.50
N PHE A 132 21.60 -14.66 -14.62
CA PHE A 132 22.90 -15.02 -15.18
C PHE A 132 24.10 -14.50 -14.37
N ASP A 133 23.93 -13.34 -13.73
CA ASP A 133 24.99 -12.61 -13.08
C ASP A 133 24.80 -12.52 -11.53
N GLY A 134 23.88 -13.31 -10.97
CA GLY A 134 23.54 -13.28 -9.55
C GLY A 134 22.84 -14.56 -9.09
N PRO A 135 22.40 -14.61 -7.83
CA PRO A 135 21.61 -15.72 -7.33
C PRO A 135 20.26 -15.76 -8.05
N ASP A 136 19.74 -16.96 -8.28
CA ASP A 136 18.40 -17.16 -8.75
C ASP A 136 17.40 -16.60 -7.76
N ALA A 137 16.25 -16.13 -8.25
CA ALA A 137 15.20 -15.60 -7.41
C ALA A 137 13.95 -16.50 -7.44
N MET A 138 13.09 -16.31 -6.46
CA MET A 138 11.71 -16.76 -6.48
C MET A 138 10.80 -15.56 -6.65
N ALA A 139 9.72 -15.72 -7.41
CA ALA A 139 8.74 -14.67 -7.64
C ALA A 139 7.32 -15.21 -7.54
N ALA A 140 6.41 -14.36 -7.10
CA ALA A 140 4.97 -14.60 -7.08
C ALA A 140 4.22 -13.27 -7.31
N VAL A 141 2.93 -13.37 -7.60
CA VAL A 141 2.03 -12.22 -7.74
C VAL A 141 0.82 -12.43 -6.86
N VAL A 142 0.37 -11.35 -6.22
CA VAL A 142 -0.82 -11.33 -5.38
C VAL A 142 -1.80 -10.30 -5.93
N GLN A 143 -3.06 -10.67 -6.01
CA GLN A 143 -4.16 -9.77 -6.31
C GLN A 143 -4.89 -9.41 -5.04
N LEU A 144 -5.12 -8.12 -4.85
CA LEU A 144 -5.81 -7.54 -3.71
C LEU A 144 -7.07 -6.82 -4.15
N HIS A 145 -8.11 -6.85 -3.31
CA HIS A 145 -9.05 -5.75 -3.22
C HIS A 145 -8.59 -4.79 -2.11
N THR A 146 -8.51 -3.51 -2.42
CA THR A 146 -8.05 -2.50 -1.46
C THR A 146 -8.91 -1.25 -1.48
N ARG A 147 -8.99 -0.59 -0.32
CA ARG A 147 -9.53 0.76 -0.15
C ARG A 147 -8.44 1.81 0.00
N LEU A 148 -7.20 1.40 0.08
CA LEU A 148 -6.07 2.30 0.11
C LEU A 148 -5.91 2.98 -1.25
N ASP A 149 -5.45 4.22 -1.27
CA ASP A 149 -4.92 4.81 -2.48
C ASP A 149 -3.54 4.22 -2.81
N ALA A 150 -3.07 4.41 -4.04
CA ALA A 150 -1.82 3.80 -4.52
C ALA A 150 -0.60 4.19 -3.66
N ARG A 151 -0.50 5.45 -3.24
CA ARG A 151 0.62 5.94 -2.42
C ARG A 151 0.60 5.31 -1.03
N SER A 152 -0.57 5.23 -0.41
CA SER A 152 -0.76 4.56 0.87
C SER A 152 -0.44 3.08 0.81
N LEU A 153 -0.82 2.40 -0.30
CA LEU A 153 -0.49 0.99 -0.50
C LEU A 153 1.02 0.80 -0.69
N ILE A 154 1.69 1.61 -1.52
CA ILE A 154 3.16 1.58 -1.69
C ILE A 154 3.86 1.79 -0.34
N GLY A 155 3.42 2.75 0.48
CA GLY A 155 3.99 2.95 1.81
C GLY A 155 3.78 1.75 2.75
N ALA A 156 2.65 1.06 2.63
CA ALA A 156 2.39 -0.16 3.39
C ALA A 156 3.28 -1.33 2.93
N LEU A 157 3.52 -1.47 1.61
CA LEU A 157 4.46 -2.45 1.06
C LEU A 157 5.87 -2.24 1.62
N GLY A 158 6.40 -1.01 1.58
CA GLY A 158 7.70 -0.68 2.15
C GLY A 158 7.78 -0.99 3.66
N THR A 159 6.71 -0.77 4.43
CA THR A 159 6.68 -1.16 5.84
C THR A 159 6.77 -2.67 6.05
N ILE A 160 6.18 -3.46 5.14
CA ILE A 160 6.29 -4.92 5.18
C ILE A 160 7.71 -5.37 4.80
N GLU A 161 8.33 -4.76 3.80
CA GLU A 161 9.73 -5.02 3.42
C GLU A 161 10.67 -4.74 4.59
N GLU A 162 10.56 -3.58 5.24
CA GLU A 162 11.33 -3.24 6.45
C GLU A 162 11.13 -4.27 7.57
N ALA A 163 9.90 -4.73 7.79
CA ALA A 163 9.60 -5.75 8.80
C ALA A 163 10.24 -7.10 8.49
N HIS A 164 10.55 -7.38 7.23
CA HIS A 164 11.26 -8.56 6.75
C HIS A 164 12.77 -8.28 6.52
N ALA A 165 13.31 -7.18 7.06
CA ALA A 165 14.72 -6.78 6.95
C ALA A 165 15.19 -6.66 5.49
N ASP A 166 14.33 -6.15 4.61
CA ASP A 166 14.56 -5.98 3.16
C ASP A 166 15.02 -7.28 2.46
N GLN A 167 14.48 -8.41 2.92
CA GLN A 167 14.77 -9.73 2.36
C GLN A 167 13.78 -10.13 1.25
N ILE A 168 12.76 -9.34 1.06
CA ILE A 168 11.77 -9.44 0.00
C ILE A 168 11.55 -8.08 -0.64
N ASP A 169 11.26 -8.06 -1.92
CA ASP A 169 10.84 -6.88 -2.64
C ASP A 169 9.33 -7.00 -2.97
N LEU A 170 8.56 -5.94 -2.70
CA LEU A 170 7.13 -5.85 -2.91
C LEU A 170 6.81 -4.63 -3.79
N ASP A 171 6.45 -4.84 -5.03
CA ASP A 171 6.12 -3.75 -5.96
C ASP A 171 4.62 -3.69 -6.27
N LEU A 172 4.03 -2.50 -6.21
CA LEU A 172 2.70 -2.26 -6.76
C LEU A 172 2.78 -2.23 -8.29
N VAL A 173 2.35 -3.32 -8.92
CA VAL A 173 2.40 -3.51 -10.37
C VAL A 173 1.33 -2.69 -11.09
N ASP A 174 0.08 -2.81 -10.64
CA ASP A 174 -1.08 -2.12 -11.21
C ASP A 174 -2.16 -1.88 -10.16
N MET A 175 -2.99 -0.87 -10.40
CA MET A 175 -4.18 -0.59 -9.59
C MET A 175 -5.30 -0.06 -10.47
N GLU A 176 -6.47 -0.66 -10.35
CA GLU A 176 -7.65 -0.34 -11.14
C GLU A 176 -8.02 1.15 -11.08
N GLY A 177 -8.10 1.76 -12.27
CA GLY A 177 -8.47 3.16 -12.42
C GLY A 177 -7.42 4.16 -11.91
N VAL A 178 -6.18 3.71 -11.67
CA VAL A 178 -5.07 4.58 -11.26
C VAL A 178 -4.00 4.60 -12.33
N SER A 179 -3.55 5.80 -12.67
CA SER A 179 -2.38 6.03 -13.51
C SER A 179 -1.60 7.22 -12.93
N SER A 180 -0.33 6.99 -12.60
CA SER A 180 0.55 7.99 -12.02
C SER A 180 1.99 7.79 -12.48
N ASN A 181 2.68 8.90 -12.79
CA ASN A 181 4.10 8.93 -13.13
C ASN A 181 4.94 9.69 -12.09
N GLU A 182 4.35 9.97 -10.92
CA GLU A 182 5.08 10.65 -9.85
C GLU A 182 6.23 9.77 -9.34
N PRO A 183 7.38 10.35 -8.97
CA PRO A 183 8.57 9.58 -8.61
C PRO A 183 8.37 8.57 -7.49
N ASP A 184 7.48 8.88 -6.53
CA ASP A 184 7.14 8.08 -5.36
C ASP A 184 5.82 7.29 -5.50
N CYS A 185 5.20 7.35 -6.69
CA CYS A 185 3.94 6.65 -6.96
C CYS A 185 3.81 6.42 -8.47
N ARG A 186 4.47 5.39 -9.00
CA ARG A 186 4.40 5.02 -10.41
C ARG A 186 3.49 3.82 -10.59
N VAL A 187 2.33 4.05 -11.18
CA VAL A 187 1.32 3.01 -11.43
C VAL A 187 0.74 3.23 -12.84
N PRO A 188 0.75 2.24 -13.72
CA PRO A 188 1.38 0.92 -13.59
C PRO A 188 2.90 0.99 -13.41
N TRP A 189 3.49 -0.05 -12.78
CA TRP A 189 4.95 -0.11 -12.63
C TRP A 189 5.64 -0.13 -14.01
N PRO A 190 6.54 0.82 -14.31
CA PRO A 190 7.01 1.06 -15.68
C PRO A 190 7.70 -0.14 -16.35
N SER A 191 8.35 -0.98 -15.54
CA SER A 191 9.11 -2.15 -16.04
C SER A 191 8.26 -3.42 -16.15
N ALA A 192 7.07 -3.45 -15.57
CA ALA A 192 6.25 -4.67 -15.46
C ALA A 192 5.94 -5.30 -16.81
N ALA A 193 5.63 -4.48 -17.84
CA ALA A 193 5.30 -4.96 -19.17
C ALA A 193 6.44 -5.71 -19.89
N GLN A 194 7.66 -5.70 -19.36
CA GLN A 194 8.84 -6.34 -19.94
C GLN A 194 9.48 -7.38 -19.01
N ARG A 195 8.81 -7.71 -17.89
CA ARG A 195 9.33 -8.64 -16.89
C ARG A 195 8.49 -9.91 -16.82
N ALA A 196 9.00 -11.00 -17.37
CA ALA A 196 8.33 -12.28 -17.30
C ALA A 196 8.14 -12.79 -15.87
N GLN A 197 9.03 -12.43 -14.93
CA GLN A 197 8.89 -12.74 -13.50
C GLN A 197 7.63 -12.18 -12.85
N VAL A 198 7.04 -11.11 -13.44
CA VAL A 198 5.76 -10.54 -13.02
C VAL A 198 4.63 -11.06 -13.88
N LEU A 199 4.82 -11.06 -15.21
CA LEU A 199 3.77 -11.37 -16.17
C LEU A 199 3.37 -12.85 -16.17
N ALA A 200 4.33 -13.78 -15.99
CA ALA A 200 4.04 -15.21 -16.03
C ALA A 200 3.19 -15.66 -14.82
N PRO A 201 3.57 -15.37 -13.55
CA PRO A 201 2.74 -15.71 -12.41
C PRO A 201 1.39 -14.98 -12.46
N TRP A 202 1.34 -13.74 -12.92
CA TRP A 202 0.08 -13.01 -13.04
C TRP A 202 -0.86 -13.65 -14.07
N PHE A 203 -0.34 -14.03 -15.25
CA PHE A 203 -1.10 -14.70 -16.28
C PHE A 203 -1.66 -16.06 -15.83
N ASP A 204 -0.88 -16.85 -15.08
CA ASP A 204 -1.34 -18.12 -14.54
C ASP A 204 -2.45 -17.94 -13.47
N MET A 205 -2.40 -16.87 -12.70
CA MET A 205 -3.43 -16.53 -11.71
C MET A 205 -4.71 -15.97 -12.37
N ASP A 206 -4.56 -15.10 -13.37
CA ASP A 206 -5.66 -14.44 -14.07
C ASP A 206 -5.37 -14.36 -15.58
N PRO A 207 -5.84 -15.36 -16.37
CA PRO A 207 -5.61 -15.41 -17.82
C PRO A 207 -6.22 -14.23 -18.61
N ASP A 208 -7.19 -13.54 -18.03
CA ASP A 208 -7.85 -12.38 -18.64
C ASP A 208 -7.22 -11.04 -18.20
N ALA A 209 -6.16 -11.10 -17.41
CA ALA A 209 -5.46 -9.93 -16.88
C ALA A 209 -4.97 -8.98 -17.99
N ARG A 210 -4.99 -7.68 -17.65
CA ARG A 210 -4.51 -6.60 -18.52
C ARG A 210 -3.61 -5.65 -17.74
N LEU A 211 -2.57 -5.17 -18.39
CA LEU A 211 -1.66 -4.15 -17.88
C LEU A 211 -1.60 -3.00 -18.88
N GLY A 212 -1.98 -1.80 -18.45
CA GLY A 212 -2.00 -0.62 -19.32
C GLY A 212 -2.94 -0.73 -20.54
N GLY A 213 -3.93 -1.65 -20.46
CA GLY A 213 -4.87 -1.93 -21.56
C GLY A 213 -4.48 -3.12 -22.43
N ASP A 214 -3.22 -3.57 -22.44
CA ASP A 214 -2.76 -4.73 -23.19
C ASP A 214 -2.99 -6.04 -22.40
N PRO A 215 -3.36 -7.16 -23.05
CA PRO A 215 -3.45 -8.46 -22.40
C PRO A 215 -2.09 -8.87 -21.83
N VAL A 216 -2.05 -9.36 -20.58
CA VAL A 216 -0.83 -9.86 -19.93
C VAL A 216 -0.22 -11.01 -20.74
N SER A 217 -1.05 -11.89 -21.34
CA SER A 217 -0.59 -12.95 -22.23
C SER A 217 0.21 -12.44 -23.44
N PHE A 218 -0.21 -11.34 -24.03
CA PHE A 218 0.51 -10.71 -25.14
C PHE A 218 1.84 -10.10 -24.68
N LEU A 219 1.83 -9.37 -23.56
CA LEU A 219 3.04 -8.77 -22.98
C LEU A 219 4.05 -9.87 -22.59
N LEU A 220 3.60 -10.96 -21.99
CA LEU A 220 4.43 -12.11 -21.64
C LEU A 220 5.11 -12.72 -22.88
N ALA A 221 4.35 -12.90 -23.96
CA ALA A 221 4.92 -13.43 -25.21
C ALA A 221 5.99 -12.52 -25.82
N MET A 222 5.95 -11.22 -25.52
CA MET A 222 6.91 -10.22 -26.01
C MET A 222 8.04 -9.94 -25.02
N ALA A 223 7.95 -10.45 -23.78
CA ALA A 223 8.95 -10.17 -22.75
C ALA A 223 10.31 -10.82 -23.09
N PRO A 224 11.42 -10.06 -22.98
CA PRO A 224 12.75 -10.53 -23.39
C PRO A 224 13.33 -11.62 -22.48
N ASP A 225 12.78 -11.78 -21.28
CA ASP A 225 13.23 -12.67 -20.21
C ASP A 225 12.33 -13.91 -20.00
N THR A 226 11.39 -14.18 -20.92
CA THR A 226 10.44 -15.31 -20.83
C THR A 226 11.15 -16.66 -20.62
N GLY A 227 12.32 -16.87 -21.24
CA GLY A 227 13.10 -18.08 -21.08
C GLY A 227 13.79 -18.26 -19.73
N ARG A 228 13.64 -17.31 -18.80
CA ARG A 228 14.28 -17.32 -17.48
C ARG A 228 13.35 -17.71 -16.35
N VAL A 229 12.05 -17.80 -16.61
CA VAL A 229 11.04 -18.07 -15.59
C VAL A 229 10.44 -19.46 -15.79
N GLY A 230 10.14 -20.12 -14.68
CA GLY A 230 9.47 -21.41 -14.70
C GLY A 230 8.72 -21.66 -13.39
N VAL A 231 7.59 -22.36 -13.49
CA VAL A 231 6.77 -22.73 -12.33
C VAL A 231 7.59 -23.60 -11.39
N LEU A 232 7.65 -23.23 -10.12
CA LEU A 232 8.33 -23.98 -9.07
C LEU A 232 7.33 -24.81 -8.24
N SER A 233 6.18 -24.22 -7.88
CA SER A 233 5.14 -24.86 -7.09
C SER A 233 3.79 -24.17 -7.26
N ASP A 234 2.73 -24.97 -7.39
CA ASP A 234 1.35 -24.49 -7.49
C ASP A 234 0.66 -24.41 -6.13
N ASP A 235 1.13 -25.18 -5.15
CA ASP A 235 0.52 -25.34 -3.82
C ASP A 235 1.35 -24.78 -2.67
N TRP A 236 2.36 -23.96 -2.98
CA TRP A 236 3.31 -23.41 -2.02
C TRP A 236 2.66 -22.66 -0.87
N ILE A 237 1.49 -22.05 -1.09
CA ILE A 237 0.78 -21.28 -0.06
C ILE A 237 0.24 -22.17 1.06
N LEU A 238 -0.02 -23.43 0.79
CA LEU A 238 -0.57 -24.39 1.76
C LEU A 238 0.50 -24.92 2.72
N GLY A 239 1.77 -24.66 2.46
CA GLY A 239 2.87 -25.08 3.33
C GLY A 239 3.11 -26.58 3.37
N GLY A 240 2.87 -27.28 2.28
CA GLY A 240 3.12 -28.72 2.17
C GLY A 240 4.61 -29.03 2.38
N GLU A 241 4.94 -29.89 3.33
CA GLU A 241 6.30 -30.46 3.46
C GLU A 241 6.63 -31.24 2.19
N ARG A 242 7.79 -30.94 1.61
CA ARG A 242 8.40 -31.71 0.50
C ARG A 242 9.18 -32.87 1.03
#